data_69bd9c1a74bcafbfe5fc91fb2b8d7c75
#
_entry.id   69bd9c1a74bcafbfe5fc91fb2b8d7c75
#
_cell.length_a   1.000
_cell.length_b   1.000
_cell.length_c   1.000
_cell.angle_alpha   90.00
_cell.angle_beta   90.00
_cell.angle_gamma   90.00
#
_symmetry.space_group_name_H-M   'P 1'
#
loop_
_entity.id
_entity.type
_entity.pdbx_description
1 polymer ?
#
loop_
_entity_poly.entity_id
_entity_poly.type
_entity_poly.pdbx_seq_one_letter_code
_entity_poly.pdbx_strand_id
1 'polypeptide(L)'
;MISSISKAFKKASEEKRPALLTYTVAGDSTNKISLEILKSLSKHVDICEVGFPHNTPIADGGQIQTSAYRAIKNGIKINDVFSIAKDFKKLKKNTPIILMGYYNMIFQYNENKFLSKCKKSKVDGLIVVDLPYPENKSFASKCKKNGVNFIQLVSPTTSLARLKRIIKDSHDMIYYISMLS
;
A
#
# COMPACT_ATOMS: atom_id res chain seq x y z
N MET A 1 -9.23 -18.56 3.72
CA MET A 1 -7.98 -18.63 2.89
C MET A 1 -6.94 -17.72 3.50
N ILE A 2 -5.68 -18.18 3.65
CA ILE A 2 -4.55 -17.35 4.10
C ILE A 2 -4.24 -16.33 3.00
N SER A 3 -4.09 -15.05 3.35
CA SER A 3 -3.79 -13.97 2.39
C SER A 3 -2.40 -14.12 1.76
N SER A 4 -2.16 -13.43 0.65
CA SER A 4 -0.84 -13.37 0.03
C SER A 4 0.19 -12.67 0.92
N ILE A 5 -0.22 -11.65 1.68
CA ILE A 5 0.63 -10.93 2.64
C ILE A 5 1.06 -11.89 3.76
N SER A 6 0.12 -12.60 4.40
CA SER A 6 0.45 -13.61 5.43
C SER A 6 1.37 -14.71 4.91
N LYS A 7 1.18 -15.15 3.65
CA LYS A 7 2.07 -16.15 3.03
C LYS A 7 3.49 -15.63 2.86
N ALA A 8 3.67 -14.35 2.47
CA ALA A 8 4.98 -13.73 2.34
C ALA A 8 5.72 -13.68 3.69
N PHE A 9 5.04 -13.23 4.76
CA PHE A 9 5.62 -13.24 6.11
C PHE A 9 5.94 -14.65 6.61
N LYS A 10 5.04 -15.63 6.39
CA LYS A 10 5.27 -17.03 6.77
C LYS A 10 6.51 -17.58 6.08
N LYS A 11 6.65 -17.37 4.77
CA LYS A 11 7.83 -17.78 4.01
C LYS A 11 9.13 -17.20 4.59
N ALA A 12 9.19 -15.89 4.82
CA ALA A 12 10.35 -15.23 5.41
C ALA A 12 10.69 -15.81 6.80
N SER A 13 9.66 -16.07 7.63
CA SER A 13 9.83 -16.70 8.94
C SER A 13 10.40 -18.13 8.84
N GLU A 14 9.90 -18.95 7.91
CA GLU A 14 10.43 -20.29 7.63
C GLU A 14 11.90 -20.26 7.18
N GLU A 15 12.27 -19.23 6.43
CA GLU A 15 13.65 -18.95 6.01
C GLU A 15 14.50 -18.27 7.11
N LYS A 16 13.95 -18.07 8.31
CA LYS A 16 14.60 -17.45 9.49
C LYS A 16 15.18 -16.06 9.20
N ARG A 17 14.50 -15.28 8.40
CA ARG A 17 14.85 -13.89 8.05
C ARG A 17 13.64 -12.95 8.18
N PRO A 18 13.88 -11.63 8.32
CA PRO A 18 12.80 -10.66 8.20
C PRO A 18 12.25 -10.63 6.76
N ALA A 19 10.96 -10.31 6.62
CA ALA A 19 10.39 -10.00 5.31
C ALA A 19 10.86 -8.61 4.85
N LEU A 20 11.25 -8.50 3.58
CA LEU A 20 11.64 -7.23 2.96
C LEU A 20 10.47 -6.64 2.18
N LEU A 21 10.09 -5.43 2.55
CA LEU A 21 9.11 -4.62 1.86
C LEU A 21 9.82 -3.43 1.20
N THR A 22 9.43 -3.08 -0.02
CA THR A 22 9.99 -1.92 -0.73
C THR A 22 8.89 -1.03 -1.25
N TYR A 23 9.09 0.27 -1.09
CA TYR A 23 8.18 1.31 -1.56
C TYR A 23 8.71 1.99 -2.83
N THR A 24 7.83 2.21 -3.79
CA THR A 24 8.10 3.03 -4.99
C THR A 24 6.89 3.89 -5.34
N VAL A 25 7.12 5.09 -5.88
CA VAL A 25 6.03 5.94 -6.36
C VAL A 25 5.69 5.55 -7.79
N ALA A 26 4.41 5.29 -8.06
CA ALA A 26 3.95 5.01 -9.42
C ALA A 26 4.12 6.23 -10.33
N GLY A 27 4.66 6.04 -11.52
CA GLY A 27 4.79 7.10 -12.53
C GLY A 27 5.91 8.11 -12.30
N ASP A 28 6.83 7.86 -11.38
CA ASP A 28 7.99 8.74 -11.15
C ASP A 28 8.81 9.00 -12.43
N SER A 29 8.77 8.11 -13.39
CA SER A 29 9.25 8.34 -14.77
C SER A 29 8.10 8.07 -15.75
N THR A 30 7.87 6.80 -16.07
CA THR A 30 6.75 6.35 -16.90
C THR A 30 6.06 5.14 -16.28
N ASN A 31 4.82 4.86 -16.70
CA ASN A 31 4.10 3.65 -16.26
C ASN A 31 4.89 2.37 -16.61
N LYS A 32 5.55 2.35 -17.77
CA LYS A 32 6.39 1.23 -18.20
C LYS A 32 7.60 1.04 -17.28
N ILE A 33 8.32 2.11 -16.98
CA ILE A 33 9.48 2.06 -16.08
C ILE A 33 9.04 1.65 -14.67
N SER A 34 7.93 2.18 -14.15
CA SER A 34 7.38 1.75 -12.86
C SER A 34 7.12 0.24 -12.81
N LEU A 35 6.54 -0.33 -13.88
CA LEU A 35 6.33 -1.77 -13.97
C LEU A 35 7.64 -2.57 -14.02
N GLU A 36 8.64 -2.11 -14.78
CA GLU A 36 9.95 -2.77 -14.85
C GLU A 36 10.69 -2.72 -13.50
N ILE A 37 10.61 -1.60 -12.78
CA ILE A 37 11.15 -1.49 -11.41
C ILE A 37 10.50 -2.52 -10.49
N LEU A 38 9.16 -2.61 -10.46
CA LEU A 38 8.44 -3.58 -9.65
C LEU A 38 8.80 -5.03 -10.01
N LYS A 39 8.95 -5.33 -11.31
CA LYS A 39 9.39 -6.66 -11.78
C LYS A 39 10.79 -7.00 -11.30
N SER A 40 11.70 -6.04 -11.34
CA SER A 40 13.07 -6.22 -10.85
C SER A 40 13.08 -6.43 -9.33
N LEU A 41 12.43 -5.54 -8.58
CA LEU A 41 12.32 -5.63 -7.12
C LEU A 41 11.70 -6.95 -6.67
N SER A 42 10.66 -7.44 -7.35
CA SER A 42 9.96 -8.68 -6.98
C SER A 42 10.82 -9.94 -6.99
N LYS A 43 12.05 -9.87 -7.47
CA LYS A 43 13.03 -10.97 -7.39
C LYS A 43 13.75 -11.01 -6.04
N HIS A 44 13.71 -9.93 -5.29
CA HIS A 44 14.52 -9.70 -4.09
C HIS A 44 13.68 -9.36 -2.85
N VAL A 45 12.41 -8.99 -3.04
CA VAL A 45 11.51 -8.56 -1.96
C VAL A 45 10.36 -9.54 -1.76
N ASP A 46 9.80 -9.51 -0.56
CA ASP A 46 8.64 -10.33 -0.22
C ASP A 46 7.32 -9.62 -0.55
N ILE A 47 7.28 -8.28 -0.45
CA ILE A 47 6.11 -7.46 -0.69
C ILE A 47 6.54 -6.18 -1.43
N CYS A 48 5.78 -5.79 -2.45
CA CYS A 48 5.95 -4.51 -3.13
C CYS A 48 4.90 -3.50 -2.65
N GLU A 49 5.35 -2.31 -2.27
CA GLU A 49 4.48 -1.18 -1.96
C GLU A 49 4.55 -0.15 -3.09
N VAL A 50 3.39 0.34 -3.51
CA VAL A 50 3.26 1.29 -4.61
C VAL A 50 2.47 2.51 -4.16
N GLY A 51 3.14 3.65 -4.11
CA GLY A 51 2.51 4.93 -3.81
C GLY A 51 1.69 5.45 -4.99
N PHE A 52 0.43 5.84 -4.73
CA PHE A 52 -0.28 6.71 -5.66
C PHE A 52 0.01 8.16 -5.29
N PRO A 53 0.66 8.93 -6.21
CA PRO A 53 1.22 10.24 -5.87
C PRO A 53 0.15 11.26 -5.51
N HIS A 54 0.46 12.11 -4.53
CA HIS A 54 -0.38 13.20 -4.06
C HIS A 54 0.39 14.51 -4.13
N ASN A 55 -0.31 15.63 -4.39
CA ASN A 55 0.31 16.94 -4.52
C ASN A 55 0.71 17.59 -3.18
N THR A 56 0.19 17.08 -2.08
CA THR A 56 0.47 17.59 -0.72
C THR A 56 0.79 16.40 0.20
N PRO A 57 1.92 15.70 -0.01
CA PRO A 57 2.26 14.47 0.70
C PRO A 57 2.91 14.77 2.06
N ILE A 58 2.13 15.32 2.99
CA ILE A 58 2.59 15.84 4.29
C ILE A 58 3.21 14.79 5.22
N ALA A 59 2.90 13.51 5.01
CA ALA A 59 3.44 12.40 5.80
C ALA A 59 4.68 11.75 5.17
N ASP A 60 5.13 12.26 4.02
CA ASP A 60 6.23 11.67 3.27
C ASP A 60 7.51 12.50 3.41
N GLY A 61 8.67 11.84 3.48
CA GLY A 61 9.97 12.49 3.45
C GLY A 61 10.30 13.10 2.08
N GLY A 62 11.27 14.02 2.03
CA GLY A 62 11.60 14.84 0.85
C GLY A 62 11.86 14.05 -0.42
N GLN A 63 12.46 12.86 -0.35
CA GLN A 63 12.71 12.01 -1.52
C GLN A 63 11.39 11.49 -2.12
N ILE A 64 10.46 11.05 -1.29
CA ILE A 64 9.14 10.58 -1.72
C ILE A 64 8.32 11.74 -2.27
N GLN A 65 8.35 12.91 -1.60
CA GLN A 65 7.71 14.14 -2.09
C GLN A 65 8.21 14.52 -3.49
N THR A 66 9.52 14.49 -3.70
CA THR A 66 10.14 14.80 -4.99
C THR A 66 9.72 13.79 -6.07
N SER A 67 9.68 12.51 -5.73
CA SER A 67 9.21 11.44 -6.62
C SER A 67 7.72 11.61 -6.98
N ALA A 68 6.87 11.92 -5.99
CA ALA A 68 5.45 12.20 -6.22
C ALA A 68 5.25 13.42 -7.13
N TYR A 69 6.03 14.49 -6.91
CA TYR A 69 6.00 15.68 -7.78
C TYR A 69 6.35 15.35 -9.23
N ARG A 70 7.44 14.58 -9.46
CA ARG A 70 7.81 14.15 -10.82
C ARG A 70 6.71 13.32 -11.47
N ALA A 71 6.13 12.37 -10.72
CA ALA A 71 5.05 11.55 -11.22
C ALA A 71 3.82 12.38 -11.64
N ILE A 72 3.42 13.35 -10.82
CA ILE A 72 2.30 14.26 -11.13
C ILE A 72 2.63 15.11 -12.37
N LYS A 73 3.85 15.66 -12.45
CA LYS A 73 4.31 16.44 -13.61
C LYS A 73 4.30 15.61 -14.89
N ASN A 74 4.60 14.31 -14.79
CA ASN A 74 4.51 13.36 -15.90
C ASN A 74 3.06 12.97 -16.26
N GLY A 75 2.07 13.49 -15.54
CA GLY A 75 0.65 13.30 -15.85
C GLY A 75 0.04 12.00 -15.38
N ILE A 76 0.66 11.30 -14.41
CA ILE A 76 0.08 10.07 -13.85
C ILE A 76 -1.33 10.29 -13.33
N LYS A 77 -2.20 9.33 -13.57
CA LYS A 77 -3.56 9.29 -13.05
C LYS A 77 -3.74 8.07 -12.13
N ILE A 78 -4.70 8.13 -11.23
CA ILE A 78 -5.00 7.00 -10.33
C ILE A 78 -5.33 5.70 -11.11
N ASN A 79 -5.91 5.81 -12.30
CA ASN A 79 -6.17 4.66 -13.17
C ASN A 79 -4.89 4.00 -13.68
N ASP A 80 -3.81 4.76 -13.85
CA ASP A 80 -2.51 4.23 -14.26
C ASP A 80 -1.91 3.37 -13.14
N VAL A 81 -2.07 3.80 -11.88
CA VAL A 81 -1.63 3.02 -10.72
C VAL A 81 -2.32 1.65 -10.68
N PHE A 82 -3.64 1.61 -10.93
CA PHE A 82 -4.37 0.35 -11.03
C PHE A 82 -3.90 -0.51 -12.22
N SER A 83 -3.54 0.12 -13.32
CA SER A 83 -3.02 -0.59 -14.50
C SER A 83 -1.66 -1.21 -14.20
N ILE A 84 -0.74 -0.45 -13.59
CA ILE A 84 0.58 -0.93 -13.14
C ILE A 84 0.41 -2.13 -12.18
N ALA A 85 -0.45 -2.01 -11.16
CA ALA A 85 -0.72 -3.09 -10.22
C ALA A 85 -1.26 -4.34 -10.92
N LYS A 86 -2.24 -4.17 -11.83
CA LYS A 86 -2.85 -5.26 -12.59
C LYS A 86 -1.82 -5.97 -13.47
N ASP A 87 -0.98 -5.23 -14.18
CA ASP A 87 0.03 -5.80 -15.07
C ASP A 87 1.15 -6.47 -14.28
N PHE A 88 1.56 -5.90 -13.16
CA PHE A 88 2.46 -6.55 -12.22
C PHE A 88 1.90 -7.89 -11.73
N LYS A 89 0.65 -7.95 -11.30
CA LYS A 89 0.01 -9.19 -10.82
C LYS A 89 -0.20 -10.25 -11.91
N LYS A 90 -0.27 -9.88 -13.17
CA LYS A 90 -0.24 -10.85 -14.28
C LYS A 90 1.11 -11.57 -14.38
N LEU A 91 2.20 -10.84 -14.13
CA LEU A 91 3.58 -11.34 -14.24
C LEU A 91 4.06 -12.01 -12.94
N LYS A 92 3.64 -11.48 -11.79
CA LYS A 92 4.09 -11.87 -10.45
C LYS A 92 2.89 -12.16 -9.53
N LYS A 93 2.16 -13.23 -9.83
CA LYS A 93 0.91 -13.61 -9.14
C LYS A 93 1.08 -13.77 -7.63
N ASN A 94 2.23 -14.29 -7.19
CA ASN A 94 2.47 -14.67 -5.80
C ASN A 94 3.08 -13.54 -4.97
N THR A 95 3.67 -12.49 -5.59
CA THR A 95 4.20 -11.35 -4.86
C THR A 95 3.07 -10.41 -4.48
N PRO A 96 2.83 -10.15 -3.19
CA PRO A 96 1.82 -9.19 -2.76
C PRO A 96 2.14 -7.79 -3.26
N ILE A 97 1.10 -7.04 -3.61
CA ILE A 97 1.18 -5.62 -3.92
C ILE A 97 0.27 -4.83 -3.00
N ILE A 98 0.83 -3.84 -2.32
CA ILE A 98 0.13 -2.92 -1.43
C ILE A 98 0.12 -1.55 -2.09
N LEU A 99 -1.04 -0.90 -2.17
CA LEU A 99 -1.12 0.50 -2.55
C LEU A 99 -1.03 1.38 -1.30
N MET A 100 -0.31 2.50 -1.40
CA MET A 100 -0.15 3.45 -0.31
C MET A 100 -0.43 4.88 -0.79
N GLY A 101 -1.16 5.64 0.01
CA GLY A 101 -1.43 7.06 -0.30
C GLY A 101 -2.40 7.72 0.65
N TYR A 102 -3.05 8.78 0.17
CA TYR A 102 -3.86 9.68 0.98
C TYR A 102 -5.37 9.46 0.74
N TYR A 103 -6.14 9.58 1.81
CA TYR A 103 -7.58 9.32 1.77
C TYR A 103 -8.34 10.26 0.84
N ASN A 104 -7.92 11.53 0.74
CA ASN A 104 -8.57 12.47 -0.16
C ASN A 104 -8.64 11.96 -1.61
N MET A 105 -7.58 11.32 -2.10
CA MET A 105 -7.54 10.71 -3.44
C MET A 105 -8.59 9.61 -3.60
N ILE A 106 -8.77 8.80 -2.57
CA ILE A 106 -9.75 7.71 -2.53
C ILE A 106 -11.17 8.27 -2.48
N PHE A 107 -11.39 9.28 -1.64
CA PHE A 107 -12.66 9.96 -1.48
C PHE A 107 -13.12 10.62 -2.78
N GLN A 108 -12.23 11.38 -3.44
CA GLN A 108 -12.51 12.03 -4.72
C GLN A 108 -12.80 11.02 -5.85
N TYR A 109 -12.12 9.86 -5.84
CA TYR A 109 -12.37 8.78 -6.79
C TYR A 109 -13.70 8.05 -6.55
N ASN A 110 -14.31 8.20 -5.40
CA ASN A 110 -15.37 7.43 -4.78
C ASN A 110 -14.86 6.08 -4.24
N GLU A 111 -14.99 5.88 -2.93
CA GLU A 111 -14.48 4.69 -2.22
C GLU A 111 -14.90 3.35 -2.86
N ASN A 112 -16.17 3.21 -3.24
CA ASN A 112 -16.68 1.96 -3.79
C ASN A 112 -16.07 1.67 -5.17
N LYS A 113 -15.92 2.71 -6.00
CA LYS A 113 -15.26 2.62 -7.31
C LYS A 113 -13.78 2.27 -7.13
N PHE A 114 -13.09 2.93 -6.17
CA PHE A 114 -11.69 2.68 -5.85
C PHE A 114 -11.47 1.22 -5.42
N LEU A 115 -12.24 0.73 -4.47
CA LEU A 115 -12.15 -0.65 -3.99
C LEU A 115 -12.50 -1.68 -5.05
N SER A 116 -13.48 -1.39 -5.91
CA SER A 116 -13.78 -2.23 -7.08
C SER A 116 -12.57 -2.32 -8.03
N LYS A 117 -11.86 -1.19 -8.24
CA LYS A 117 -10.61 -1.17 -9.03
C LYS A 117 -9.49 -1.94 -8.35
N CYS A 118 -9.28 -1.77 -7.04
CA CYS A 118 -8.32 -2.57 -6.26
C CYS A 118 -8.56 -4.07 -6.46
N LYS A 119 -9.80 -4.52 -6.29
CA LYS A 119 -10.20 -5.93 -6.49
C LYS A 119 -9.90 -6.41 -7.91
N LYS A 120 -10.29 -5.64 -8.94
CA LYS A 120 -10.04 -5.96 -10.37
C LYS A 120 -8.56 -5.99 -10.73
N SER A 121 -7.75 -5.18 -10.05
CA SER A 121 -6.29 -5.12 -10.22
C SER A 121 -5.54 -6.08 -9.31
N LYS A 122 -6.25 -6.88 -8.48
CA LYS A 122 -5.70 -7.85 -7.53
C LYS A 122 -4.71 -7.20 -6.53
N VAL A 123 -5.03 -6.01 -6.08
CA VAL A 123 -4.33 -5.34 -4.99
C VAL A 123 -4.59 -6.12 -3.70
N ASP A 124 -3.53 -6.48 -2.98
CA ASP A 124 -3.60 -7.32 -1.78
C ASP A 124 -3.85 -6.51 -0.52
N GLY A 125 -3.30 -5.29 -0.44
CA GLY A 125 -3.43 -4.42 0.71
C GLY A 125 -3.48 -2.94 0.36
N LEU A 126 -3.91 -2.14 1.34
CA LEU A 126 -4.00 -0.69 1.23
C LEU A 126 -3.52 -0.03 2.53
N ILE A 127 -2.60 0.91 2.40
CA ILE A 127 -2.15 1.82 3.45
C ILE A 127 -2.69 3.21 3.14
N VAL A 128 -3.43 3.81 4.09
CA VAL A 128 -3.94 5.18 3.99
C VAL A 128 -3.35 5.99 5.12
N VAL A 129 -2.40 6.86 4.78
CA VAL A 129 -1.49 7.49 5.75
C VAL A 129 -2.17 8.53 6.64
N ASP A 130 -3.25 9.15 6.17
CA ASP A 130 -4.01 10.21 6.82
C ASP A 130 -5.39 9.78 7.34
N LEU A 131 -5.67 8.47 7.39
CA LEU A 131 -6.91 7.92 7.91
C LEU A 131 -6.65 7.01 9.12
N PRO A 132 -6.47 7.59 10.34
CA PRO A 132 -6.10 6.85 11.53
C PRO A 132 -7.27 6.05 12.13
N TYR A 133 -6.97 5.18 13.08
CA TYR A 133 -7.96 4.52 13.94
C TYR A 133 -8.47 5.52 15.01
N PRO A 134 -9.78 5.57 15.33
CA PRO A 134 -10.86 4.67 14.86
C PRO A 134 -11.61 5.16 13.61
N GLU A 135 -11.27 6.31 13.04
CA GLU A 135 -11.94 6.95 11.90
C GLU A 135 -11.95 6.06 10.65
N ASN A 136 -10.92 5.23 10.51
CA ASN A 136 -10.79 4.28 9.40
C ASN A 136 -11.75 3.08 9.45
N LYS A 137 -12.45 2.81 10.56
CA LYS A 137 -13.24 1.56 10.74
C LYS A 137 -14.24 1.31 9.63
N SER A 138 -14.97 2.34 9.22
CA SER A 138 -15.96 2.22 8.14
C SER A 138 -15.28 1.80 6.82
N PHE A 139 -14.21 2.51 6.46
CA PHE A 139 -13.48 2.24 5.23
C PHE A 139 -12.74 0.88 5.27
N ALA A 140 -12.12 0.52 6.38
CA ALA A 140 -11.50 -0.79 6.58
C ALA A 140 -12.50 -1.94 6.42
N SER A 141 -13.74 -1.77 6.91
CA SER A 141 -14.81 -2.75 6.69
C SER A 141 -15.16 -2.90 5.21
N LYS A 142 -15.20 -1.78 4.45
CA LYS A 142 -15.41 -1.82 3.00
C LYS A 142 -14.25 -2.50 2.28
N CYS A 143 -12.99 -2.24 2.70
CA CYS A 143 -11.81 -2.93 2.18
C CYS A 143 -11.94 -4.44 2.33
N LYS A 144 -12.25 -4.92 3.54
CA LYS A 144 -12.45 -6.34 3.84
C LYS A 144 -13.51 -7.00 2.95
N LYS A 145 -14.66 -6.34 2.74
CA LYS A 145 -15.73 -6.83 1.85
C LYS A 145 -15.28 -6.96 0.39
N ASN A 146 -14.27 -6.18 -0.01
CA ASN A 146 -13.69 -6.23 -1.36
C ASN A 146 -12.45 -7.12 -1.46
N GLY A 147 -12.06 -7.80 -0.37
CA GLY A 147 -10.89 -8.68 -0.35
C GLY A 147 -9.54 -7.94 -0.37
N VAL A 148 -9.55 -6.68 0.06
CA VAL A 148 -8.35 -5.84 0.22
C VAL A 148 -8.05 -5.70 1.70
N ASN A 149 -6.83 -6.00 2.14
CA ASN A 149 -6.44 -5.80 3.53
C ASN A 149 -6.18 -4.32 3.80
N PHE A 150 -6.91 -3.72 4.75
CA PHE A 150 -6.59 -2.39 5.25
C PHE A 150 -5.51 -2.52 6.33
N ILE A 151 -4.31 -2.00 6.04
CA ILE A 151 -3.15 -2.10 6.92
C ILE A 151 -3.17 -0.92 7.90
N GLN A 152 -3.23 -1.25 9.18
CA GLN A 152 -3.27 -0.27 10.26
C GLN A 152 -1.87 0.31 10.51
N LEU A 153 -1.83 1.62 10.75
CA LEU A 153 -0.62 2.35 11.10
C LEU A 153 -0.54 2.58 12.61
N VAL A 154 0.65 2.42 13.15
CA VAL A 154 1.00 2.77 14.53
C VAL A 154 2.32 3.52 14.56
N SER A 155 2.55 4.32 15.59
CA SER A 155 3.73 5.16 15.75
C SER A 155 4.27 5.07 17.18
N PRO A 156 5.46 5.63 17.48
CA PRO A 156 5.99 5.71 18.86
C PRO A 156 5.04 6.38 19.85
N THR A 157 4.19 7.30 19.38
CA THR A 157 3.20 8.01 20.20
C THR A 157 1.90 7.23 20.40
N THR A 158 1.75 6.05 19.80
CA THR A 158 0.56 5.22 19.98
C THR A 158 0.56 4.59 21.37
N SER A 159 -0.40 4.98 22.24
CA SER A 159 -0.51 4.40 23.57
C SER A 159 -0.84 2.89 23.53
N LEU A 160 -0.41 2.15 24.56
CA LEU A 160 -0.69 0.70 24.66
C LEU A 160 -2.19 0.39 24.61
N ALA A 161 -3.03 1.21 25.23
CA ALA A 161 -4.48 1.04 25.19
C ALA A 161 -5.04 1.19 23.76
N ARG A 162 -4.51 2.15 22.99
CA ARG A 162 -4.88 2.35 21.59
C ARG A 162 -4.34 1.21 20.70
N LEU A 163 -3.08 0.79 20.92
CA LEU A 163 -2.46 -0.33 20.21
C LEU A 163 -3.28 -1.62 20.35
N LYS A 164 -3.70 -1.98 21.56
CA LYS A 164 -4.54 -3.17 21.80
C LYS A 164 -5.83 -3.16 20.98
N ARG A 165 -6.47 -1.98 20.82
CA ARG A 165 -7.67 -1.82 19.98
C ARG A 165 -7.37 -1.97 18.51
N ILE A 166 -6.28 -1.36 18.04
CA ILE A 166 -5.83 -1.44 16.64
C ILE A 166 -5.51 -2.89 16.27
N ILE A 167 -4.75 -3.61 17.10
CA ILE A 167 -4.41 -5.03 16.87
C ILE A 167 -5.65 -5.90 16.72
N LYS A 168 -6.67 -5.69 17.56
CA LYS A 168 -7.93 -6.46 17.50
C LYS A 168 -8.64 -6.34 16.14
N ASP A 169 -8.53 -5.18 15.51
CA ASP A 169 -9.18 -4.88 14.23
C ASP A 169 -8.22 -5.05 13.02
N SER A 170 -6.96 -5.49 13.26
CA SER A 170 -5.94 -5.66 12.23
C SER A 170 -5.90 -7.08 11.69
N HIS A 171 -5.43 -7.22 10.43
CA HIS A 171 -5.21 -8.50 9.77
C HIS A 171 -3.85 -8.48 9.07
N ASP A 172 -3.19 -9.63 9.00
CA ASP A 172 -1.94 -9.90 8.30
C ASP A 172 -0.72 -9.13 8.82
N MET A 173 -0.77 -7.80 8.86
CA MET A 173 0.33 -6.95 9.33
C MET A 173 -0.17 -5.64 9.94
N ILE A 174 0.68 -5.04 10.77
CA ILE A 174 0.58 -3.66 11.23
C ILE A 174 1.84 -2.94 10.78
N TYR A 175 1.70 -1.73 10.30
CA TYR A 175 2.81 -0.90 9.85
C TYR A 175 3.23 0.05 10.98
N TYR A 176 4.44 -0.16 11.53
CA TYR A 176 5.01 0.72 12.56
C TYR A 176 5.85 1.81 11.91
N ILE A 177 5.43 3.06 12.06
CA ILE A 177 6.17 4.22 11.59
C ILE A 177 7.23 4.56 12.65
N SER A 178 8.49 4.26 12.39
CA SER A 178 9.59 4.42 13.37
C SER A 178 10.25 5.79 13.33
N MET A 179 10.03 6.57 12.29
CA MET A 179 10.65 7.89 12.09
C MET A 179 9.59 8.96 11.86
N LEU A 180 9.84 10.14 12.43
CA LEU A 180 9.17 11.37 12.02
C LEU A 180 9.89 11.90 10.78
N SER A 181 9.14 12.19 9.73
CA SER A 181 9.65 12.84 8.52
C SER A 181 10.00 14.30 8.80
#